data_a9a14c176a83a0adeb29b43ebcca2351
#
_entry.id   a9a14c176a83a0adeb29b43ebcca2351
#
_cell.length_a   1.000
_cell.length_b   1.000
_cell.length_c   1.000
_cell.angle_alpha   90.00
_cell.angle_beta   90.00
_cell.angle_gamma   90.00
#
_symmetry.space_group_name_H-M   'P 1'
#
loop_
_entity.id
_entity.type
_entity.pdbx_description
1 polymer ?
#
loop_
_entity_poly.entity_id
_entity_poly.type
_entity_poly.pdbx_seq_one_letter_code
_entity_poly.pdbx_strand_id
1 'polypeptide(L)'
;MDDNVLAGLGSPLVRVSSPPETTVAAKVESRNPGGSAKDRPARWMIEAAEAAGDLEPGDGIVEPTSGNTGIGLAMVGAVKGYDVTLVIPAGKSVERRQLMRAYGATVEVVDGDIAAAKDRADQLEREAGMVQLRQFENPANPRSHYETTGVEVLEQVGDRRVDALVAGVGTGGTITGTGRRLREAFPEVRIVAVEPATNAVLSGGDTTGDEFQGMGPGFVAPNLDESLLGDARTVELPAAEAECRPPAREEGPPVGQSSGASSLA
;
A
#
# COMPACT_ATOMS: atom_id res chain seq x y z
N MET A 1 -4.75 23.48 -16.10
CA MET A 1 -3.68 23.45 -15.09
C MET A 1 -4.26 22.80 -13.85
N ASP A 2 -3.62 21.80 -13.31
CA ASP A 2 -4.12 21.10 -12.13
C ASP A 2 -3.97 21.99 -10.88
N ASP A 3 -4.93 21.90 -9.96
CA ASP A 3 -4.97 22.76 -8.77
C ASP A 3 -3.90 22.39 -7.74
N ASN A 4 -3.55 21.09 -7.67
CA ASN A 4 -2.55 20.58 -6.72
C ASN A 4 -1.98 19.21 -7.16
N VAL A 5 -1.02 18.71 -6.40
CA VAL A 5 -0.29 17.46 -6.69
C VAL A 5 -1.17 16.20 -6.70
N LEU A 6 -2.34 16.22 -6.06
CA LEU A 6 -3.24 15.05 -6.01
C LEU A 6 -3.87 14.73 -7.38
N ALA A 7 -3.91 15.70 -8.31
CA ALA A 7 -4.30 15.45 -9.69
C ALA A 7 -3.31 14.54 -10.44
N GLY A 8 -2.06 14.48 -9.95
CA GLY A 8 -1.02 13.60 -10.49
C GLY A 8 -1.05 12.16 -9.96
N LEU A 9 -2.06 11.78 -9.16
CA LEU A 9 -2.22 10.39 -8.74
C LEU A 9 -2.53 9.51 -9.96
N GLY A 10 -1.74 8.47 -10.11
CA GLY A 10 -1.79 7.55 -11.23
C GLY A 10 -0.39 7.05 -11.56
N SER A 11 -0.31 5.93 -12.24
CA SER A 11 0.99 5.34 -12.55
C SER A 11 0.98 4.59 -13.88
N PRO A 12 2.13 4.47 -14.57
CA PRO A 12 2.21 3.69 -15.77
C PRO A 12 2.26 2.19 -15.48
N LEU A 13 1.73 1.39 -16.42
CA LEU A 13 1.99 -0.03 -16.52
C LEU A 13 3.16 -0.22 -17.50
N VAL A 14 4.26 -0.76 -17.03
CA VAL A 14 5.50 -0.88 -17.80
C VAL A 14 5.81 -2.35 -18.03
N ARG A 15 6.09 -2.70 -19.28
CA ARG A 15 6.57 -4.04 -19.61
C ARG A 15 7.96 -4.23 -19.03
N VAL A 16 8.16 -5.34 -18.33
CA VAL A 16 9.44 -5.72 -17.73
C VAL A 16 9.97 -7.01 -18.36
N SER A 17 11.20 -7.38 -18.03
CA SER A 17 11.82 -8.63 -18.46
C SER A 17 10.92 -9.82 -18.13
N SER A 18 10.77 -10.73 -19.05
CA SER A 18 9.78 -11.82 -18.98
C SER A 18 10.34 -13.12 -19.53
N PRO A 19 9.93 -14.28 -19.03
CA PRO A 19 10.21 -15.55 -19.67
C PRO A 19 9.74 -15.59 -21.14
N PRO A 20 10.32 -16.43 -22.00
CA PRO A 20 9.87 -16.59 -23.39
C PRO A 20 8.37 -16.86 -23.47
N GLU A 21 7.73 -16.27 -24.48
CA GLU A 21 6.29 -16.42 -24.79
C GLU A 21 5.33 -15.84 -23.72
N THR A 22 5.86 -15.16 -22.72
CA THR A 22 5.06 -14.45 -21.70
C THR A 22 5.25 -12.94 -21.79
N THR A 23 4.31 -12.20 -21.20
CA THR A 23 4.45 -10.75 -20.99
C THR A 23 4.19 -10.46 -19.52
N VAL A 24 5.20 -9.95 -18.85
CA VAL A 24 5.06 -9.41 -17.49
C VAL A 24 5.04 -7.90 -17.55
N ALA A 25 4.11 -7.29 -16.85
CA ALA A 25 4.01 -5.85 -16.73
C ALA A 25 3.93 -5.42 -15.26
N ALA A 26 4.69 -4.42 -14.89
CA ALA A 26 4.72 -3.84 -13.55
C ALA A 26 3.95 -2.54 -13.51
N LYS A 27 3.04 -2.41 -12.54
CA LYS A 27 2.37 -1.15 -12.21
C LYS A 27 3.31 -0.32 -11.32
N VAL A 28 3.89 0.74 -11.88
CA VAL A 28 4.99 1.49 -11.26
C VAL A 28 4.45 2.55 -10.30
N GLU A 29 3.95 2.10 -9.16
CA GLU A 29 3.29 2.93 -8.15
C GLU A 29 4.22 3.94 -7.45
N SER A 30 5.54 3.81 -7.60
CA SER A 30 6.50 4.83 -7.17
C SER A 30 6.40 6.16 -7.95
N ARG A 31 5.62 6.20 -9.03
CA ARG A 31 5.34 7.42 -9.80
C ARG A 31 4.23 8.27 -9.21
N ASN A 32 3.50 7.77 -8.23
CA ASN A 32 2.57 8.61 -7.45
C ASN A 32 3.34 9.73 -6.72
N PRO A 33 2.71 10.87 -6.46
CA PRO A 33 3.40 12.07 -5.90
C PRO A 33 4.14 11.84 -4.58
N GLY A 34 3.61 11.02 -3.67
CA GLY A 34 4.26 10.65 -2.41
C GLY A 34 5.18 9.43 -2.54
N GLY A 35 5.32 8.88 -3.76
CA GLY A 35 6.28 7.84 -4.09
C GLY A 35 5.81 6.41 -3.84
N SER A 36 4.52 6.15 -3.64
CA SER A 36 4.05 4.78 -3.43
C SER A 36 2.57 4.55 -3.76
N ALA A 37 2.16 3.29 -3.78
CA ALA A 37 0.75 2.88 -3.89
C ALA A 37 -0.13 3.42 -2.75
N LYS A 38 0.46 3.83 -1.62
CA LYS A 38 -0.27 4.28 -0.45
C LYS A 38 -0.86 5.69 -0.59
N ASP A 39 -0.45 6.44 -1.60
CA ASP A 39 -1.01 7.76 -1.89
C ASP A 39 -2.50 7.65 -2.28
N ARG A 40 -2.87 6.58 -2.97
CA ARG A 40 -4.25 6.31 -3.37
C ARG A 40 -5.16 6.06 -2.16
N PRO A 41 -4.91 5.04 -1.32
CA PRO A 41 -5.75 4.83 -0.14
C PRO A 41 -5.69 6.00 0.85
N ALA A 42 -4.56 6.71 0.99
CA ALA A 42 -4.51 7.89 1.84
C ALA A 42 -5.52 8.96 1.41
N ARG A 43 -5.56 9.29 0.11
CA ARG A 43 -6.56 10.22 -0.42
C ARG A 43 -7.98 9.70 -0.23
N TRP A 44 -8.25 8.47 -0.59
CA TRP A 44 -9.60 7.90 -0.55
C TRP A 44 -10.15 7.74 0.86
N MET A 45 -9.29 7.39 1.84
CA MET A 45 -9.72 7.29 3.24
C MET A 45 -10.07 8.65 3.83
N ILE A 46 -9.29 9.70 3.53
CA ILE A 46 -9.61 11.07 3.94
C ILE A 46 -10.91 11.54 3.27
N GLU A 47 -11.05 11.40 1.94
CA GLU A 47 -12.25 11.81 1.21
C GLU A 47 -13.50 11.01 1.64
N ALA A 48 -13.35 9.75 2.01
CA ALA A 48 -14.45 8.97 2.55
C ALA A 48 -14.89 9.44 3.94
N ALA A 49 -13.95 9.80 4.81
CA ALA A 49 -14.25 10.34 6.14
C ALA A 49 -14.92 11.73 6.03
N GLU A 50 -14.46 12.60 5.11
CA GLU A 50 -15.13 13.87 4.78
C GLU A 50 -16.58 13.66 4.32
N ALA A 51 -16.78 12.72 3.39
CA ALA A 51 -18.09 12.43 2.83
C ALA A 51 -19.06 11.82 3.87
N ALA A 52 -18.54 11.10 4.86
CA ALA A 52 -19.32 10.53 5.96
C ALA A 52 -19.65 11.56 7.06
N GLY A 53 -18.94 12.70 7.07
CA GLY A 53 -19.02 13.69 8.15
C GLY A 53 -18.23 13.28 9.40
N ASP A 54 -17.34 12.31 9.28
CA ASP A 54 -16.44 11.88 10.35
C ASP A 54 -15.18 12.75 10.44
N LEU A 55 -14.91 13.54 9.40
CA LEU A 55 -13.76 14.46 9.30
C LEU A 55 -14.22 15.80 8.75
N GLU A 56 -14.06 16.87 9.54
CA GLU A 56 -14.39 18.23 9.17
C GLU A 56 -13.15 19.14 9.10
N PRO A 57 -13.21 20.28 8.39
CA PRO A 57 -12.09 21.24 8.36
C PRO A 57 -11.67 21.69 9.77
N GLY A 58 -10.40 21.47 10.10
CA GLY A 58 -9.84 21.77 11.42
C GLY A 58 -9.68 20.57 12.34
N ASP A 59 -10.22 19.40 11.95
CA ASP A 59 -9.98 18.17 12.70
C ASP A 59 -8.54 17.68 12.51
N GLY A 60 -8.04 16.97 13.52
CA GLY A 60 -6.76 16.27 13.46
C GLY A 60 -6.93 14.83 13.01
N ILE A 61 -6.06 14.37 12.12
CA ILE A 61 -5.97 12.97 11.72
C ILE A 61 -4.85 12.29 12.51
N VAL A 62 -5.10 11.08 13.01
CA VAL A 62 -4.06 10.23 13.61
C VAL A 62 -4.01 8.86 12.93
N GLU A 63 -2.81 8.34 12.68
CA GLU A 63 -2.66 6.98 12.14
C GLU A 63 -1.38 6.32 12.66
N PRO A 64 -1.45 5.07 13.15
CA PRO A 64 -0.26 4.27 13.42
C PRO A 64 0.29 3.72 12.10
N THR A 65 1.58 3.93 11.84
CA THR A 65 2.17 3.52 10.57
C THR A 65 3.64 3.15 10.71
N SER A 66 4.10 2.25 9.86
CA SER A 66 5.52 1.93 9.70
C SER A 66 6.17 2.62 8.49
N GLY A 67 5.41 3.36 7.67
CA GLY A 67 6.03 3.96 6.50
C GLY A 67 5.11 4.66 5.50
N ASN A 68 4.93 4.08 4.32
CA ASN A 68 4.36 4.76 3.15
C ASN A 68 2.93 5.29 3.34
N THR A 69 2.10 4.63 4.14
CA THR A 69 0.76 5.17 4.46
C THR A 69 0.88 6.52 5.16
N GLY A 70 1.81 6.64 6.11
CA GLY A 70 2.06 7.93 6.77
C GLY A 70 2.54 9.02 5.83
N ILE A 71 3.38 8.68 4.84
CA ILE A 71 3.81 9.65 3.81
C ILE A 71 2.60 10.11 2.99
N GLY A 72 1.78 9.17 2.52
CA GLY A 72 0.57 9.51 1.76
C GLY A 72 -0.41 10.38 2.57
N LEU A 73 -0.66 10.02 3.84
CA LEU A 73 -1.54 10.81 4.72
C LEU A 73 -0.98 12.20 5.01
N ALA A 74 0.32 12.32 5.26
CA ALA A 74 0.97 13.61 5.46
C ALA A 74 0.85 14.51 4.21
N MET A 75 1.08 13.96 3.02
CA MET A 75 0.97 14.67 1.76
C MET A 75 -0.47 15.12 1.49
N VAL A 76 -1.44 14.21 1.59
CA VAL A 76 -2.85 14.53 1.32
C VAL A 76 -3.39 15.49 2.37
N GLY A 77 -3.05 15.29 3.65
CA GLY A 77 -3.42 16.19 4.74
C GLY A 77 -2.89 17.60 4.54
N ALA A 78 -1.62 17.75 4.13
CA ALA A 78 -1.03 19.04 3.80
C ALA A 78 -1.79 19.76 2.66
N VAL A 79 -2.18 19.04 1.62
CA VAL A 79 -2.93 19.62 0.49
C VAL A 79 -4.36 20.02 0.89
N LYS A 80 -4.99 19.24 1.76
CA LYS A 80 -6.38 19.46 2.19
C LYS A 80 -6.51 20.35 3.44
N GLY A 81 -5.37 20.69 4.10
CA GLY A 81 -5.34 21.57 5.27
C GLY A 81 -5.67 20.88 6.60
N TYR A 82 -5.41 19.58 6.70
CA TYR A 82 -5.56 18.82 7.95
C TYR A 82 -4.26 18.73 8.75
N ASP A 83 -4.39 18.77 10.07
CA ASP A 83 -3.30 18.44 10.98
C ASP A 83 -3.15 16.91 11.09
N VAL A 84 -2.02 16.39 10.66
CA VAL A 84 -1.76 14.94 10.64
C VAL A 84 -0.73 14.57 11.71
N THR A 85 -1.10 13.67 12.60
CA THR A 85 -0.20 13.04 13.58
C THR A 85 0.03 11.58 13.23
N LEU A 86 1.29 11.22 13.07
CA LEU A 86 1.71 9.86 12.69
C LEU A 86 2.48 9.22 13.82
N VAL A 87 1.96 8.12 14.34
CA VAL A 87 2.60 7.38 15.43
C VAL A 87 3.43 6.24 14.83
N ILE A 88 4.74 6.25 15.11
CA ILE A 88 5.71 5.39 14.43
C ILE A 88 6.62 4.67 15.43
N PRO A 89 6.82 3.35 15.33
CA PRO A 89 7.81 2.65 16.11
C PRO A 89 9.23 3.17 15.88
N ALA A 90 10.03 3.25 16.95
CA ALA A 90 11.40 3.82 16.92
C ALA A 90 12.33 3.09 15.93
N GLY A 91 12.16 1.79 15.74
CA GLY A 91 12.96 0.96 14.82
C GLY A 91 12.70 1.18 13.33
N LYS A 92 11.70 2.00 12.95
CA LYS A 92 11.36 2.24 11.54
C LYS A 92 12.18 3.40 10.91
N SER A 93 12.19 3.49 9.58
CA SER A 93 13.05 4.36 8.77
C SER A 93 13.04 5.83 9.20
N VAL A 94 14.25 6.37 9.44
CA VAL A 94 14.46 7.78 9.75
C VAL A 94 14.09 8.67 8.55
N GLU A 95 14.44 8.24 7.34
CA GLU A 95 14.15 8.95 6.09
C GLU A 95 12.65 9.18 5.92
N ARG A 96 11.82 8.14 6.13
CA ARG A 96 10.37 8.26 6.05
C ARG A 96 9.81 9.24 7.08
N ARG A 97 10.34 9.21 8.32
CA ARG A 97 9.96 10.19 9.36
C ARG A 97 10.30 11.63 8.97
N GLN A 98 11.46 11.84 8.33
CA GLN A 98 11.84 13.16 7.83
C GLN A 98 10.94 13.65 6.70
N LEU A 99 10.57 12.75 5.77
CA LEU A 99 9.66 13.08 4.68
C LEU A 99 8.25 13.44 5.20
N MET A 100 7.71 12.71 6.16
CA MET A 100 6.43 13.04 6.80
C MET A 100 6.47 14.43 7.45
N ARG A 101 7.55 14.75 8.18
CA ARG A 101 7.75 16.09 8.76
C ARG A 101 7.89 17.18 7.71
N ALA A 102 8.49 16.87 6.56
CA ALA A 102 8.62 17.83 5.45
C ALA A 102 7.25 18.20 4.85
N TYR A 103 6.28 17.29 4.91
CA TYR A 103 4.87 17.59 4.57
C TYR A 103 4.10 18.29 5.70
N GLY A 104 4.74 18.57 6.84
CA GLY A 104 4.11 19.26 7.98
C GLY A 104 3.48 18.34 9.02
N ALA A 105 3.53 17.03 8.86
CA ALA A 105 2.96 16.11 9.84
C ALA A 105 3.75 16.10 11.16
N THR A 106 3.03 16.00 12.27
CA THR A 106 3.59 15.66 13.58
C THR A 106 3.95 14.17 13.58
N VAL A 107 5.20 13.86 13.88
CA VAL A 107 5.68 12.48 13.98
C VAL A 107 6.01 12.15 15.41
N GLU A 108 5.16 11.38 16.05
CA GLU A 108 5.35 10.82 17.39
C GLU A 108 6.05 9.46 17.27
N VAL A 109 7.20 9.32 17.91
CA VAL A 109 7.98 8.09 17.90
C VAL A 109 7.75 7.38 19.23
N VAL A 110 7.36 6.11 19.16
CA VAL A 110 7.11 5.28 20.34
C VAL A 110 8.11 4.13 20.42
N ASP A 111 8.45 3.73 21.64
CA ASP A 111 9.20 2.52 21.85
C ASP A 111 8.30 1.28 21.65
N GLY A 112 8.87 0.20 21.11
CA GLY A 112 8.13 -1.01 20.81
C GLY A 112 7.83 -1.21 19.32
N ASP A 113 6.76 -1.91 19.03
CA ASP A 113 6.32 -2.33 17.71
C ASP A 113 5.10 -1.54 17.20
N ILE A 114 4.48 -2.04 16.14
CA ILE A 114 3.27 -1.42 15.56
C ILE A 114 2.07 -1.49 16.50
N ALA A 115 2.02 -2.46 17.43
CA ALA A 115 0.94 -2.53 18.41
C ALA A 115 1.05 -1.38 19.41
N ALA A 116 2.26 -1.05 19.89
CA ALA A 116 2.48 0.11 20.75
C ALA A 116 2.11 1.43 20.03
N ALA A 117 2.41 1.53 18.75
CA ALA A 117 1.99 2.69 17.95
C ALA A 117 0.46 2.78 17.81
N LYS A 118 -0.21 1.63 17.66
CA LYS A 118 -1.67 1.57 17.60
C LYS A 118 -2.29 2.00 18.93
N ASP A 119 -1.82 1.47 20.05
CA ASP A 119 -2.32 1.84 21.39
C ASP A 119 -2.22 3.35 21.63
N ARG A 120 -1.12 3.96 21.19
CA ARG A 120 -0.91 5.40 21.30
C ARG A 120 -1.84 6.19 20.37
N ALA A 121 -2.05 5.74 19.14
CA ALA A 121 -3.00 6.37 18.23
C ALA A 121 -4.44 6.27 18.77
N ASP A 122 -4.84 5.11 19.30
CA ASP A 122 -6.15 4.92 19.96
C ASP A 122 -6.31 5.82 21.19
N GLN A 123 -5.22 6.12 21.91
CA GLN A 123 -5.23 7.10 23.00
C GLN A 123 -5.48 8.52 22.47
N LEU A 124 -4.78 8.95 21.42
CA LEU A 124 -4.95 10.27 20.82
C LEU A 124 -6.36 10.47 20.24
N GLU A 125 -6.92 9.43 19.61
CA GLU A 125 -8.31 9.42 19.15
C GLU A 125 -9.28 9.70 20.31
N ARG A 126 -9.13 8.99 21.44
CA ARG A 126 -10.03 9.13 22.60
C ARG A 126 -9.85 10.44 23.38
N GLU A 127 -8.60 10.89 23.58
CA GLU A 127 -8.27 12.00 24.47
C GLU A 127 -8.23 13.34 23.74
N ALA A 128 -7.81 13.37 22.49
CA ALA A 128 -7.69 14.58 21.68
C ALA A 128 -8.78 14.71 20.60
N GLY A 129 -9.69 13.73 20.49
CA GLY A 129 -10.75 13.74 19.49
C GLY A 129 -10.24 13.65 18.04
N MET A 130 -9.04 13.11 17.83
CA MET A 130 -8.48 12.95 16.48
C MET A 130 -9.18 11.83 15.73
N VAL A 131 -9.23 11.93 14.41
CA VAL A 131 -9.85 10.92 13.54
C VAL A 131 -8.80 9.91 13.10
N GLN A 132 -9.02 8.63 13.43
CA GLN A 132 -8.15 7.52 12.97
C GLN A 132 -8.74 6.86 11.73
N LEU A 133 -7.96 6.80 10.65
CA LEU A 133 -8.44 6.30 9.35
C LEU A 133 -8.39 4.78 9.19
N ARG A 134 -7.60 4.07 10.02
CA ARG A 134 -7.61 2.59 10.16
C ARG A 134 -7.33 1.86 8.85
N GLN A 135 -6.13 2.05 8.27
CA GLN A 135 -5.73 1.53 6.96
C GLN A 135 -6.01 0.03 6.71
N PHE A 136 -6.01 -0.80 7.76
CA PHE A 136 -6.24 -2.25 7.64
C PHE A 136 -7.71 -2.65 7.57
N GLU A 137 -8.62 -1.77 8.01
CA GLU A 137 -10.05 -2.04 8.18
C GLU A 137 -10.92 -1.17 7.27
N ASN A 138 -10.44 0.01 6.91
CA ASN A 138 -11.21 1.00 6.16
C ASN A 138 -11.47 0.55 4.72
N PRO A 139 -12.74 0.37 4.31
CA PRO A 139 -13.11 -0.11 2.97
C PRO A 139 -12.75 0.88 1.85
N ALA A 140 -12.49 2.15 2.17
CA ALA A 140 -11.99 3.11 1.19
C ALA A 140 -10.60 2.74 0.65
N ASN A 141 -9.81 1.97 1.41
CA ASN A 141 -8.52 1.46 0.95
C ASN A 141 -8.67 0.52 -0.26
N PRO A 142 -9.32 -0.64 -0.19
CA PRO A 142 -9.51 -1.47 -1.38
C PRO A 142 -10.34 -0.76 -2.47
N ARG A 143 -11.31 0.08 -2.10
CA ARG A 143 -12.07 0.85 -3.07
C ARG A 143 -11.19 1.79 -3.88
N SER A 144 -10.17 2.42 -3.30
CA SER A 144 -9.23 3.27 -4.03
C SER A 144 -8.56 2.52 -5.18
N HIS A 145 -8.14 1.29 -4.95
CA HIS A 145 -7.51 0.44 -5.97
C HIS A 145 -8.49 -0.12 -6.99
N TYR A 146 -9.75 -0.38 -6.59
CA TYR A 146 -10.80 -0.79 -7.50
C TYR A 146 -11.14 0.32 -8.50
N GLU A 147 -11.31 1.56 -8.02
CA GLU A 147 -11.75 2.71 -8.82
C GLU A 147 -10.59 3.39 -9.58
N THR A 148 -9.34 3.14 -9.20
CA THR A 148 -8.18 3.77 -9.86
C THR A 148 -7.20 2.76 -10.43
N THR A 149 -6.45 2.02 -9.61
CA THR A 149 -5.41 1.10 -10.07
C THR A 149 -5.95 0.05 -11.05
N GLY A 150 -7.07 -0.57 -10.71
CA GLY A 150 -7.72 -1.57 -11.56
C GLY A 150 -8.20 -1.00 -12.88
N VAL A 151 -8.80 0.20 -12.87
CA VAL A 151 -9.23 0.91 -14.08
C VAL A 151 -8.03 1.26 -14.96
N GLU A 152 -6.98 1.85 -14.38
CA GLU A 152 -5.75 2.18 -15.10
C GLU A 152 -5.08 0.94 -15.72
N VAL A 153 -5.08 -0.20 -15.02
CA VAL A 153 -4.56 -1.46 -15.59
C VAL A 153 -5.37 -1.85 -16.81
N LEU A 154 -6.70 -1.86 -16.74
CA LEU A 154 -7.57 -2.21 -17.86
C LEU A 154 -7.35 -1.29 -19.07
N GLU A 155 -7.23 0.01 -18.85
CA GLU A 155 -6.95 0.99 -19.91
C GLU A 155 -5.57 0.77 -20.54
N GLN A 156 -4.55 0.49 -19.70
CA GLN A 156 -3.16 0.39 -20.13
C GLN A 156 -2.81 -0.95 -20.78
N VAL A 157 -3.51 -2.03 -20.48
CA VAL A 157 -3.34 -3.30 -21.20
C VAL A 157 -3.98 -3.27 -22.59
N GLY A 158 -4.96 -2.37 -22.82
CA GLY A 158 -5.70 -2.28 -24.08
C GLY A 158 -6.43 -3.58 -24.40
N ASP A 159 -6.27 -4.08 -25.61
CA ASP A 159 -6.95 -5.31 -26.07
C ASP A 159 -6.29 -6.61 -25.56
N ARG A 160 -5.26 -6.53 -24.73
CA ARG A 160 -4.60 -7.73 -24.20
C ARG A 160 -5.40 -8.32 -23.05
N ARG A 161 -5.38 -9.65 -22.98
CA ARG A 161 -5.91 -10.39 -21.83
C ARG A 161 -4.91 -10.30 -20.66
N VAL A 162 -5.45 -10.23 -19.45
CA VAL A 162 -4.68 -10.40 -18.21
C VAL A 162 -4.96 -11.80 -17.66
N ASP A 163 -3.93 -12.63 -17.59
CA ASP A 163 -4.04 -14.02 -17.11
C ASP A 163 -3.79 -14.13 -15.60
N ALA A 164 -2.97 -13.24 -15.04
CA ALA A 164 -2.70 -13.23 -13.62
C ALA A 164 -2.43 -11.82 -13.08
N LEU A 165 -2.82 -11.59 -11.83
CA LEU A 165 -2.41 -10.49 -10.97
C LEU A 165 -1.56 -11.07 -9.84
N VAL A 166 -0.34 -10.57 -9.67
CA VAL A 166 0.56 -10.92 -8.57
C VAL A 166 0.80 -9.68 -7.71
N ALA A 167 0.57 -9.76 -6.42
CA ALA A 167 0.78 -8.62 -5.54
C ALA A 167 1.19 -9.03 -4.12
N GLY A 168 2.13 -8.29 -3.53
CA GLY A 168 2.48 -8.39 -2.12
C GLY A 168 1.32 -7.95 -1.22
N VAL A 169 1.04 -8.72 -0.17
CA VAL A 169 -0.06 -8.45 0.76
C VAL A 169 0.45 -7.76 2.03
N GLY A 170 0.01 -6.52 2.22
CA GLY A 170 0.10 -5.78 3.47
C GLY A 170 -1.31 -5.56 4.04
N THR A 171 -1.93 -4.42 3.77
CA THR A 171 -3.33 -4.15 4.18
C THR A 171 -4.38 -4.93 3.38
N GLY A 172 -3.99 -5.63 2.32
CA GLY A 172 -4.91 -6.32 1.42
C GLY A 172 -5.60 -5.43 0.38
N GLY A 173 -5.55 -4.10 0.55
CA GLY A 173 -6.31 -3.17 -0.29
C GLY A 173 -5.97 -3.25 -1.77
N THR A 174 -4.70 -3.27 -2.13
CA THR A 174 -4.25 -3.31 -3.52
C THR A 174 -4.73 -4.56 -4.26
N ILE A 175 -4.47 -5.74 -3.69
CA ILE A 175 -4.82 -7.01 -4.32
C ILE A 175 -6.35 -7.21 -4.38
N THR A 176 -7.06 -6.81 -3.34
CA THR A 176 -8.52 -6.89 -3.28
C THR A 176 -9.17 -5.95 -4.30
N GLY A 177 -8.83 -4.67 -4.27
CA GLY A 177 -9.44 -3.68 -5.14
C GLY A 177 -9.12 -3.93 -6.61
N THR A 178 -7.85 -4.07 -6.94
CA THR A 178 -7.41 -4.36 -8.31
C THR A 178 -7.93 -5.72 -8.78
N GLY A 179 -7.85 -6.75 -7.91
CA GLY A 179 -8.31 -8.09 -8.23
C GLY A 179 -9.79 -8.16 -8.56
N ARG A 180 -10.65 -7.50 -7.78
CA ARG A 180 -12.09 -7.39 -8.07
C ARG A 180 -12.34 -6.76 -9.43
N ARG A 181 -11.68 -5.63 -9.71
CA ARG A 181 -11.84 -4.93 -10.98
C ARG A 181 -11.39 -5.76 -12.18
N LEU A 182 -10.26 -6.45 -12.05
CA LEU A 182 -9.75 -7.33 -13.11
C LEU A 182 -10.63 -8.56 -13.30
N ARG A 183 -11.20 -9.14 -12.23
CA ARG A 183 -12.09 -10.31 -12.30
C ARG A 183 -13.38 -10.01 -13.07
N GLU A 184 -13.89 -8.79 -13.01
CA GLU A 184 -15.04 -8.35 -13.80
C GLU A 184 -14.77 -8.37 -15.32
N ALA A 185 -13.57 -7.92 -15.73
CA ALA A 185 -13.16 -7.89 -17.13
C ALA A 185 -12.62 -9.24 -17.62
N PHE A 186 -11.95 -9.98 -16.75
CA PHE A 186 -11.30 -11.26 -17.01
C PHE A 186 -11.70 -12.28 -15.95
N PRO A 187 -12.85 -12.96 -16.08
CA PRO A 187 -13.37 -13.88 -15.05
C PRO A 187 -12.39 -14.99 -14.63
N GLU A 188 -11.51 -15.40 -15.53
CA GLU A 188 -10.52 -16.45 -15.31
C GLU A 188 -9.17 -15.94 -14.79
N VAL A 189 -9.04 -14.64 -14.50
CA VAL A 189 -7.78 -14.08 -14.01
C VAL A 189 -7.38 -14.72 -12.68
N ARG A 190 -6.15 -15.22 -12.63
CA ARG A 190 -5.58 -15.76 -11.39
C ARG A 190 -5.07 -14.63 -10.51
N ILE A 191 -5.43 -14.65 -9.23
CA ILE A 191 -4.98 -13.65 -8.27
C ILE A 191 -4.06 -14.35 -7.28
N VAL A 192 -2.78 -13.97 -7.31
CA VAL A 192 -1.71 -14.57 -6.54
C VAL A 192 -1.25 -13.59 -5.48
N ALA A 193 -1.47 -13.95 -4.21
CA ALA A 193 -0.95 -13.22 -3.08
C ALA A 193 0.53 -13.55 -2.85
N VAL A 194 1.32 -12.56 -2.44
CA VAL A 194 2.70 -12.76 -2.03
C VAL A 194 2.88 -12.29 -0.61
N GLU A 195 3.45 -13.14 0.22
CA GLU A 195 3.71 -12.86 1.63
C GLU A 195 5.14 -13.26 2.04
N PRO A 196 5.69 -12.68 3.12
CA PRO A 196 6.98 -13.12 3.65
C PRO A 196 6.95 -14.55 4.17
N ALA A 197 7.99 -15.33 3.95
CA ALA A 197 8.11 -16.67 4.51
C ALA A 197 8.11 -16.66 6.05
N THR A 198 8.54 -15.56 6.67
CA THR A 198 8.52 -15.35 8.13
C THR A 198 7.16 -14.92 8.69
N ASN A 199 6.20 -14.58 7.82
CA ASN A 199 4.83 -14.18 8.18
C ASN A 199 3.81 -14.76 7.19
N ALA A 200 3.79 -16.09 7.07
CA ALA A 200 3.08 -16.84 6.05
C ALA A 200 1.63 -17.17 6.44
N VAL A 201 0.85 -16.17 6.85
CA VAL A 201 -0.52 -16.34 7.37
C VAL A 201 -1.52 -16.83 6.35
N LEU A 202 -1.34 -16.49 5.06
CA LEU A 202 -2.25 -16.87 3.99
C LEU A 202 -2.00 -18.30 3.50
N SER A 203 -0.75 -18.77 3.58
CA SER A 203 -0.36 -20.14 3.22
C SER A 203 -0.36 -21.10 4.41
N GLY A 204 -0.80 -20.65 5.59
CA GLY A 204 -0.94 -21.48 6.80
C GLY A 204 0.40 -21.78 7.51
N GLY A 205 1.40 -20.93 7.30
CA GLY A 205 2.68 -21.00 8.00
C GLY A 205 2.72 -20.16 9.29
N ASP A 206 3.89 -20.12 9.90
CA ASP A 206 4.13 -19.42 11.17
C ASP A 206 4.36 -17.91 10.97
N THR A 207 4.13 -17.15 12.05
CA THR A 207 4.49 -15.73 12.16
C THR A 207 5.70 -15.61 13.09
N THR A 208 6.90 -15.47 12.52
CA THR A 208 8.16 -15.49 13.28
C THR A 208 8.93 -14.17 13.24
N GLY A 209 8.50 -13.19 12.44
CA GLY A 209 9.22 -11.93 12.35
C GLY A 209 8.60 -10.91 11.40
N ASP A 210 9.04 -9.65 11.52
CA ASP A 210 8.70 -8.52 10.65
C ASP A 210 9.97 -8.07 9.92
N GLU A 211 10.38 -8.81 8.91
CA GLU A 211 11.59 -8.52 8.13
C GLU A 211 11.31 -7.64 6.92
N PHE A 212 10.16 -7.82 6.29
CA PHE A 212 9.77 -7.05 5.11
C PHE A 212 9.18 -5.68 5.47
N GLN A 213 9.45 -4.70 4.59
CA GLN A 213 8.80 -3.40 4.69
C GLN A 213 7.59 -3.33 3.76
N GLY A 214 6.40 -3.11 4.35
CA GLY A 214 5.17 -2.81 3.60
C GLY A 214 4.32 -4.02 3.20
N MET A 215 4.70 -5.23 3.59
CA MET A 215 3.94 -6.46 3.41
C MET A 215 4.11 -7.39 4.62
N GLY A 216 3.24 -8.38 4.76
CA GLY A 216 3.29 -9.36 5.84
C GLY A 216 3.02 -8.78 7.22
N PRO A 217 1.81 -8.30 7.51
CA PRO A 217 1.49 -7.70 8.82
C PRO A 217 1.41 -8.71 9.96
N GLY A 218 1.52 -10.02 9.67
CA GLY A 218 1.41 -11.09 10.66
C GLY A 218 -0.03 -11.50 11.01
N PHE A 219 -1.00 -10.95 10.30
CA PHE A 219 -2.42 -11.31 10.41
C PHE A 219 -3.13 -11.09 9.07
N VAL A 220 -4.29 -11.72 8.89
CA VAL A 220 -5.18 -11.48 7.74
C VAL A 220 -5.94 -10.18 7.98
N ALA A 221 -5.65 -9.16 7.17
CA ALA A 221 -6.30 -7.85 7.32
C ALA A 221 -7.76 -7.92 6.87
N PRO A 222 -8.71 -7.25 7.57
CA PRO A 222 -10.13 -7.18 7.17
C PRO A 222 -10.38 -6.68 5.74
N ASN A 223 -9.49 -5.87 5.20
CA ASN A 223 -9.55 -5.38 3.81
C ASN A 223 -9.19 -6.44 2.76
N LEU A 224 -8.63 -7.58 3.16
CA LEU A 224 -8.28 -8.65 2.23
C LEU A 224 -9.52 -9.52 1.95
N ASP A 225 -9.89 -9.64 0.70
CA ASP A 225 -10.88 -10.59 0.23
C ASP A 225 -10.19 -11.91 -0.16
N GLU A 226 -10.07 -12.82 0.79
CA GLU A 226 -9.42 -14.11 0.57
C GLU A 226 -10.13 -14.96 -0.51
N SER A 227 -11.44 -14.75 -0.74
CA SER A 227 -12.19 -15.48 -1.75
C SER A 227 -11.74 -15.19 -3.20
N LEU A 228 -11.02 -14.10 -3.40
CA LEU A 228 -10.41 -13.76 -4.68
C LEU A 228 -9.12 -14.55 -4.96
N LEU A 229 -8.45 -15.02 -3.92
CA LEU A 229 -7.13 -15.61 -4.07
C LEU A 229 -7.18 -16.99 -4.72
N GLY A 230 -6.42 -17.16 -5.79
CA GLY A 230 -6.20 -18.45 -6.43
C GLY A 230 -4.96 -19.17 -5.88
N ASP A 231 -4.02 -18.43 -5.31
CA ASP A 231 -2.78 -18.96 -4.75
C ASP A 231 -2.16 -17.95 -3.76
N ALA A 232 -1.35 -18.44 -2.83
CA ALA A 232 -0.52 -17.63 -1.94
C ALA A 232 0.93 -18.15 -1.98
N ARG A 233 1.87 -17.27 -2.27
CA ARG A 233 3.29 -17.57 -2.40
C ARG A 233 4.09 -16.92 -1.29
N THR A 234 4.98 -17.69 -0.68
CA THR A 234 5.94 -17.20 0.31
C THR A 234 7.27 -16.86 -0.36
N VAL A 235 7.89 -15.77 0.08
CA VAL A 235 9.19 -15.31 -0.42
C VAL A 235 10.10 -14.95 0.76
N GLU A 236 11.35 -15.41 0.65
CA GLU A 236 12.42 -15.04 1.59
C GLU A 236 12.96 -13.64 1.30
N LEU A 237 13.26 -12.87 2.36
CA LEU A 237 13.78 -11.50 2.21
C LEU A 237 15.06 -11.40 1.38
N PRO A 238 16.09 -12.25 1.56
CA PRO A 238 17.31 -12.18 0.76
C PRO A 238 17.06 -12.40 -0.73
N ALA A 239 16.11 -13.26 -1.10
CA ALA A 239 15.73 -13.50 -2.48
C ALA A 239 15.03 -12.26 -3.08
N ALA A 240 14.08 -11.68 -2.35
CA ALA A 240 13.40 -10.46 -2.78
C ALA A 240 14.38 -9.29 -2.97
N GLU A 241 15.33 -9.10 -2.06
CA GLU A 241 16.35 -8.05 -2.18
C GLU A 241 17.31 -8.27 -3.37
N ALA A 242 17.65 -9.51 -3.66
CA ALA A 242 18.45 -9.83 -4.83
C ALA A 242 17.71 -9.48 -6.12
N GLU A 243 16.40 -9.74 -6.18
CA GLU A 243 15.53 -9.44 -7.33
C GLU A 243 15.25 -7.93 -7.52
N CYS A 244 15.51 -7.09 -6.52
CA CYS A 244 15.41 -5.63 -6.68
C CYS A 244 16.52 -5.03 -7.57
N ARG A 245 17.64 -5.74 -7.78
CA ARG A 245 18.84 -5.19 -8.46
C ARG A 245 18.73 -5.19 -9.99
N PRO A 246 18.26 -6.28 -10.66
CA PRO A 246 18.13 -6.30 -12.11
C PRO A 246 17.26 -5.18 -12.66
N PRO A 247 16.01 -4.94 -12.18
CA PRO A 247 15.18 -3.85 -12.68
C PRO A 247 15.85 -2.48 -12.57
N ALA A 248 16.54 -2.22 -11.45
CA ALA A 248 17.23 -0.95 -11.25
C ALA A 248 18.40 -0.73 -12.23
N ARG A 249 19.10 -1.79 -12.62
CA ARG A 249 20.29 -1.73 -13.49
C ARG A 249 19.97 -1.83 -14.98
N GLU A 250 18.96 -2.58 -15.32
CA GLU A 250 18.66 -2.98 -16.71
C GLU A 250 17.47 -2.20 -17.27
N GLU A 251 16.50 -1.85 -16.42
CA GLU A 251 15.24 -1.20 -16.80
C GLU A 251 15.06 0.21 -16.22
N GLY A 252 15.92 0.60 -15.25
CA GLY A 252 16.02 1.96 -14.72
C GLY A 252 15.25 2.25 -13.43
N PRO A 253 14.06 1.69 -13.13
CA PRO A 253 13.37 2.02 -11.89
C PRO A 253 13.95 1.25 -10.70
N PRO A 254 14.39 1.93 -9.62
CA PRO A 254 14.64 1.26 -8.36
C PRO A 254 13.31 0.78 -7.77
N VAL A 255 13.30 -0.45 -7.27
CA VAL A 255 12.11 -1.07 -6.67
C VAL A 255 12.36 -1.49 -5.23
N GLY A 256 11.31 -1.59 -4.44
CA GLY A 256 11.38 -2.03 -3.04
C GLY A 256 11.27 -3.55 -2.88
N GLN A 257 11.53 -4.04 -1.68
CA GLN A 257 11.47 -5.47 -1.31
C GLN A 257 10.17 -6.16 -1.74
N SER A 258 9.01 -5.49 -1.56
CA SER A 258 7.71 -6.03 -1.97
C SER A 258 7.59 -6.22 -3.50
N SER A 259 8.27 -5.38 -4.29
CA SER A 259 8.32 -5.55 -5.75
C SER A 259 9.21 -6.72 -6.14
N GLY A 260 10.40 -6.85 -5.55
CA GLY A 260 11.25 -8.01 -5.74
C GLY A 260 10.58 -9.31 -5.33
N ALA A 261 9.84 -9.31 -4.22
CA ALA A 261 9.04 -10.46 -3.81
C ALA A 261 7.95 -10.82 -4.84
N SER A 262 7.25 -9.82 -5.38
CA SER A 262 6.22 -10.04 -6.40
C SER A 262 6.78 -10.53 -7.74
N SER A 263 8.03 -10.18 -8.08
CA SER A 263 8.72 -10.67 -9.27
C SER A 263 9.07 -12.16 -9.20
N LEU A 264 9.26 -12.70 -8.00
CA LEU A 264 9.64 -14.09 -7.76
C LEU A 264 8.46 -15.06 -7.74
N ALA A 265 7.26 -14.56 -7.63
CA ALA A 265 6.04 -15.35 -7.47
C ALA A 265 5.34 -15.64 -8.79
#